data_7886d3fbb48f1ed8b6ca2fb008154573
#
_entry.id   7886d3fbb48f1ed8b6ca2fb008154573
#
_cell.length_a   1.000
_cell.length_b   1.000
_cell.length_c   1.000
_cell.angle_alpha   90.00
_cell.angle_beta   90.00
_cell.angle_gamma   90.00
#
_symmetry.space_group_name_H-M   'P 1'
#
loop_
_entity.id
_entity.type
_entity.pdbx_description
1 polymer ?
#
loop_
_entity_poly.entity_id
_entity_poly.type
_entity_poly.pdbx_seq_one_letter_code
_entity_poly.pdbx_strand_id
1 'polypeptide(L)'
;TRVVMVTTRGFLTSGIIAVMMFLFDWRMGLITLAGLVLFFAVNAAMQRAEQNLAQRKFNADERLVSKVLEYVQGIAEVKNFDLTHDSATQVHGAVEEARKASFAMEIPSVLYMLAQFVVNKLTGVAVCAAAIVFYFGGTMELTNCLLMLICSFILFEQLDSAGSFSS
;
A
#
# COMPACT_ATOMS: atom_id res chain seq x y z
N THR A 1 9.52 -14.13 0.97
CA THR A 1 9.11 -14.89 2.18
C THR A 1 8.93 -13.98 3.41
N ARG A 2 9.85 -13.04 3.70
CA ARG A 2 9.74 -12.12 4.87
C ARG A 2 8.53 -11.19 4.78
N VAL A 3 8.28 -10.60 3.61
CA VAL A 3 7.16 -9.67 3.38
C VAL A 3 5.82 -10.36 3.65
N VAL A 4 5.60 -11.55 3.11
CA VAL A 4 4.38 -12.34 3.33
C VAL A 4 4.16 -12.65 4.82
N MET A 5 5.21 -13.00 5.55
CA MET A 5 5.11 -13.26 7.00
C MET A 5 4.72 -12.02 7.80
N VAL A 6 5.31 -10.86 7.49
CA VAL A 6 5.02 -9.60 8.21
C VAL A 6 3.60 -9.15 7.93
N THR A 7 3.17 -9.18 6.67
CA THR A 7 1.81 -8.82 6.26
C THR A 7 0.77 -9.74 6.89
N THR A 8 0.99 -11.06 6.84
CA THR A 8 0.07 -12.04 7.45
C THR A 8 -0.01 -11.87 8.97
N ARG A 9 1.10 -11.61 9.64
CA ARG A 9 1.12 -11.31 11.09
C ARG A 9 0.32 -10.04 11.41
N GLY A 10 0.53 -8.97 10.65
CA GLY A 10 -0.18 -7.71 10.85
C GLY A 10 -1.70 -7.91 10.75
N PHE A 11 -2.17 -8.59 9.73
CA PHE A 11 -3.60 -8.88 9.56
C PHE A 11 -4.17 -9.79 10.65
N LEU A 12 -3.42 -10.84 11.03
CA LEU A 12 -3.87 -11.77 12.08
C LEU A 12 -3.98 -11.06 13.43
N THR A 13 -2.97 -10.25 13.79
CA THR A 13 -2.95 -9.49 15.04
C THR A 13 -4.06 -8.44 15.06
N SER A 14 -4.26 -7.71 13.98
CA SER A 14 -5.34 -6.73 13.85
C SER A 14 -6.72 -7.39 13.97
N GLY A 15 -6.91 -8.56 13.37
CA GLY A 15 -8.14 -9.34 13.48
C GLY A 15 -8.42 -9.78 14.92
N ILE A 16 -7.43 -10.28 15.63
CA ILE A 16 -7.56 -10.71 17.05
C ILE A 16 -7.92 -9.51 17.93
N ILE A 17 -7.23 -8.37 17.75
CA ILE A 17 -7.52 -7.16 18.53
C ILE A 17 -8.93 -6.64 18.25
N ALA A 18 -9.37 -6.63 16.98
CA ALA A 18 -10.71 -6.21 16.62
C ALA A 18 -11.78 -7.11 17.26
N VAL A 19 -11.57 -8.43 17.29
CA VAL A 19 -12.45 -9.38 17.97
C VAL A 19 -12.47 -9.14 19.47
N MET A 20 -11.29 -8.91 20.09
CA MET A 20 -11.25 -8.55 21.52
C MET A 20 -12.02 -7.28 21.82
N MET A 21 -11.84 -6.22 21.00
CA MET A 21 -12.59 -4.98 21.17
C MET A 21 -14.10 -5.20 21.04
N PHE A 22 -14.54 -6.08 20.13
CA PHE A 22 -15.95 -6.44 19.96
C PHE A 22 -16.53 -7.20 21.15
N LEU A 23 -15.74 -8.06 21.80
CA LEU A 23 -16.15 -8.81 23.00
C LEU A 23 -16.29 -7.91 24.24
N PHE A 24 -15.47 -6.87 24.36
CA PHE A 24 -15.53 -5.92 25.46
C PHE A 24 -16.68 -4.93 25.32
N ASP A 25 -16.87 -4.36 24.12
CA ASP A 25 -17.98 -3.45 23.84
C ASP A 25 -18.35 -3.55 22.34
N TRP A 26 -19.56 -4.05 22.06
CA TRP A 26 -20.05 -4.25 20.71
C TRP A 26 -20.13 -2.96 19.89
N ARG A 27 -20.34 -1.80 20.57
CA ARG A 27 -20.42 -0.48 19.92
C ARG A 27 -19.06 -0.03 19.41
N MET A 28 -18.03 -0.19 20.26
CA MET A 28 -16.65 0.09 19.88
C MET A 28 -16.16 -0.89 18.80
N GLY A 29 -16.54 -2.16 18.93
CA GLY A 29 -16.27 -3.18 17.93
C GLY A 29 -16.86 -2.85 16.56
N LEU A 30 -18.07 -2.30 16.49
CA LEU A 30 -18.69 -1.87 15.23
C LEU A 30 -17.93 -0.71 14.56
N ILE A 31 -17.47 0.29 15.32
CA ILE A 31 -16.70 1.42 14.79
C ILE A 31 -15.36 0.91 14.23
N THR A 32 -14.69 0.04 14.97
CA THR A 32 -13.43 -0.58 14.56
C THR A 32 -13.63 -1.45 13.31
N LEU A 33 -14.70 -2.24 13.27
CA LEU A 33 -15.04 -3.07 12.11
C LEU A 33 -15.32 -2.23 10.86
N ALA A 34 -16.07 -1.13 11.00
CA ALA A 34 -16.33 -0.21 9.90
C ALA A 34 -15.02 0.39 9.36
N GLY A 35 -14.09 0.80 10.23
CA GLY A 35 -12.77 1.27 9.84
C GLY A 35 -11.94 0.21 9.12
N LEU A 36 -12.00 -1.04 9.59
CA LEU A 36 -11.32 -2.17 9.00
C LEU A 36 -11.86 -2.52 7.60
N VAL A 37 -13.18 -2.49 7.44
CA VAL A 37 -13.83 -2.66 6.13
C VAL A 37 -13.43 -1.55 5.16
N LEU A 38 -13.41 -0.30 5.62
CA LEU A 38 -12.98 0.83 4.80
C LEU A 38 -11.50 0.71 4.40
N PHE A 39 -10.64 0.31 5.33
CA PHE A 39 -9.23 0.02 5.06
C PHE A 39 -9.06 -1.05 3.97
N PHE A 40 -9.77 -2.18 4.08
CA PHE A 40 -9.72 -3.24 3.09
C PHE A 40 -10.28 -2.81 1.74
N ALA A 41 -11.34 -1.99 1.73
CA ALA A 41 -11.93 -1.47 0.49
C ALA A 41 -10.93 -0.57 -0.28
N VAL A 42 -10.23 0.33 0.43
CA VAL A 42 -9.19 1.18 -0.16
C VAL A 42 -8.02 0.32 -0.66
N ASN A 43 -7.58 -0.66 0.13
CA ASN A 43 -6.50 -1.57 -0.26
C ASN A 43 -6.87 -2.39 -1.51
N ALA A 44 -8.08 -2.92 -1.59
CA ALA A 44 -8.55 -3.67 -2.76
C ALA A 44 -8.67 -2.79 -4.01
N ALA A 45 -9.08 -1.52 -3.86
CA ALA A 45 -9.11 -0.57 -4.96
C ALA A 45 -7.69 -0.25 -5.47
N MET A 46 -6.74 -0.05 -4.57
CA MET A 46 -5.33 0.15 -4.86
C MET A 46 -4.74 -1.03 -5.65
N GLN A 47 -4.89 -2.25 -5.14
CA GLN A 47 -4.36 -3.44 -5.80
C GLN A 47 -4.86 -3.61 -7.23
N ARG A 48 -6.14 -3.32 -7.49
CA ARG A 48 -6.70 -3.38 -8.85
C ARG A 48 -6.11 -2.33 -9.78
N ALA A 49 -5.88 -1.12 -9.28
CA ALA A 49 -5.27 -0.05 -10.06
C ALA A 49 -3.79 -0.35 -10.36
N GLU A 50 -3.05 -0.85 -9.38
CA GLU A 50 -1.64 -1.19 -9.50
C GLU A 50 -1.37 -2.36 -10.44
N GLN A 51 -2.21 -3.40 -10.47
CA GLN A 51 -2.04 -4.54 -11.36
C GLN A 51 -1.93 -4.14 -12.83
N ASN A 52 -2.76 -3.22 -13.29
CA ASN A 52 -2.73 -2.73 -14.68
C ASN A 52 -1.48 -1.88 -14.98
N LEU A 53 -1.05 -1.07 -14.00
CA LEU A 53 0.12 -0.20 -14.12
C LEU A 53 1.42 -1.00 -14.02
N ALA A 54 1.47 -1.98 -13.12
CA ALA A 54 2.60 -2.91 -12.97
C ALA A 54 2.85 -3.71 -14.25
N GLN A 55 1.78 -4.17 -14.92
CA GLN A 55 1.91 -4.88 -16.20
C GLN A 55 2.48 -3.96 -17.30
N ARG A 56 2.05 -2.71 -17.35
CA ARG A 56 2.60 -1.73 -18.30
C ARG A 56 4.08 -1.44 -18.03
N LYS A 57 4.44 -1.25 -16.76
CA LYS A 57 5.83 -1.05 -16.36
C LYS A 57 6.68 -2.27 -16.71
N PHE A 58 6.23 -3.47 -16.39
CA PHE A 58 6.94 -4.71 -16.72
C PHE A 58 7.21 -4.84 -18.23
N ASN A 59 6.20 -4.58 -19.07
CA ASN A 59 6.34 -4.62 -20.52
C ASN A 59 7.32 -3.55 -21.03
N ALA A 60 7.34 -2.36 -20.44
CA ALA A 60 8.27 -1.29 -20.80
C ALA A 60 9.71 -1.64 -20.39
N ASP A 61 9.90 -2.21 -19.21
CA ASP A 61 11.21 -2.66 -18.72
C ASP A 61 11.75 -3.83 -19.56
N GLU A 62 10.90 -4.79 -19.97
CA GLU A 62 11.25 -5.88 -20.85
C GLU A 62 11.71 -5.38 -22.24
N ARG A 63 10.99 -4.40 -22.80
CA ARG A 63 11.41 -3.76 -24.06
C ARG A 63 12.73 -3.03 -23.92
N LEU A 64 12.93 -2.31 -22.81
CA LEU A 64 14.19 -1.63 -22.53
C LEU A 64 15.35 -2.63 -22.49
N VAL A 65 15.22 -3.71 -21.72
CA VAL A 65 16.24 -4.76 -21.62
C VAL A 65 16.53 -5.39 -22.99
N SER A 66 15.48 -5.70 -23.75
CA SER A 66 15.62 -6.26 -25.11
C SER A 66 16.38 -5.32 -26.03
N LYS A 67 16.05 -4.02 -26.02
CA LYS A 67 16.74 -3.02 -26.87
C LYS A 67 18.18 -2.77 -26.44
N VAL A 68 18.46 -2.80 -25.14
CA VAL A 68 19.84 -2.70 -24.64
C VAL A 68 20.67 -3.93 -25.04
N LEU A 69 20.09 -5.13 -24.91
CA LEU A 69 20.77 -6.37 -25.34
C LEU A 69 21.04 -6.38 -26.86
N GLU A 70 20.06 -6.00 -27.68
CA GLU A 70 20.18 -5.85 -29.11
C GLU A 70 21.32 -4.87 -29.48
N TYR A 71 21.36 -3.72 -28.78
CA TYR A 71 22.41 -2.72 -28.94
C TYR A 71 23.81 -3.27 -28.62
N VAL A 72 23.93 -3.94 -27.45
CA VAL A 72 25.21 -4.50 -26.96
C VAL A 72 25.69 -5.63 -27.87
N GLN A 73 24.79 -6.52 -28.31
CA GLN A 73 25.13 -7.62 -29.21
C GLN A 73 25.46 -7.12 -30.62
N GLY A 74 24.75 -6.10 -31.11
CA GLY A 74 24.97 -5.50 -32.42
C GLY A 74 26.12 -4.50 -32.51
N ILE A 75 26.75 -4.12 -31.38
CA ILE A 75 27.74 -3.03 -31.35
C ILE A 75 28.94 -3.26 -32.25
N ALA A 76 29.33 -4.51 -32.46
CA ALA A 76 30.42 -4.88 -33.37
C ALA A 76 30.07 -4.64 -34.85
N GLU A 77 28.82 -4.92 -35.22
CA GLU A 77 28.31 -4.70 -36.59
C GLU A 77 27.97 -3.22 -36.81
N VAL A 78 27.34 -2.57 -35.86
CA VAL A 78 26.99 -1.14 -35.87
C VAL A 78 28.23 -0.25 -36.07
N LYS A 79 29.36 -0.61 -35.45
CA LYS A 79 30.62 0.11 -35.55
C LYS A 79 31.22 0.01 -36.95
N ASN A 80 30.98 -1.09 -37.68
CA ASN A 80 31.46 -1.29 -39.03
C ASN A 80 30.66 -0.55 -40.12
N PHE A 81 29.37 -0.24 -39.84
CA PHE A 81 28.43 0.35 -40.79
C PHE A 81 28.00 1.79 -40.44
N ASP A 82 28.59 2.42 -39.42
CA ASP A 82 28.28 3.80 -38.98
C ASP A 82 26.80 4.04 -38.58
N LEU A 83 26.10 2.98 -38.14
CA LEU A 83 24.69 3.00 -37.73
C LEU A 83 24.51 3.34 -36.25
N THR A 84 25.51 3.93 -35.62
CA THR A 84 25.54 4.25 -34.15
C THR A 84 24.42 5.20 -33.74
N HIS A 85 24.06 6.14 -34.63
CA HIS A 85 23.07 7.17 -34.29
C HIS A 85 21.65 6.60 -34.19
N ASP A 86 21.25 5.71 -35.09
CA ASP A 86 19.88 5.15 -35.11
C ASP A 86 19.64 4.18 -33.95
N SER A 87 20.61 3.30 -33.70
CA SER A 87 20.55 2.34 -32.57
C SER A 87 20.55 3.03 -31.19
N ALA A 88 21.33 4.11 -31.04
CA ALA A 88 21.34 4.90 -29.83
C ALA A 88 19.97 5.61 -29.59
N THR A 89 19.33 6.09 -30.63
CA THR A 89 18.02 6.73 -30.60
C THR A 89 16.92 5.75 -30.13
N GLN A 90 16.98 4.49 -30.59
CA GLN A 90 16.03 3.45 -30.16
C GLN A 90 16.18 3.10 -28.70
N VAL A 91 17.41 2.99 -28.18
CA VAL A 91 17.67 2.77 -26.75
C VAL A 91 17.17 3.97 -25.92
N HIS A 92 17.43 5.20 -26.38
CA HIS A 92 16.92 6.41 -25.71
C HIS A 92 15.38 6.44 -25.67
N GLY A 93 14.71 6.04 -26.74
CA GLY A 93 13.26 5.91 -26.78
C GLY A 93 12.73 4.89 -25.77
N ALA A 94 13.37 3.73 -25.66
CA ALA A 94 12.99 2.69 -24.70
C ALA A 94 13.22 3.13 -23.24
N VAL A 95 14.29 3.86 -22.95
CA VAL A 95 14.55 4.46 -21.63
C VAL A 95 13.46 5.44 -21.26
N GLU A 96 13.06 6.31 -22.18
CA GLU A 96 12.02 7.31 -21.95
C GLU A 96 10.64 6.65 -21.74
N GLU A 97 10.34 5.58 -22.46
CA GLU A 97 9.11 4.79 -22.27
C GLU A 97 9.10 4.12 -20.90
N ALA A 98 10.18 3.48 -20.50
CA ALA A 98 10.32 2.86 -19.17
C ALA A 98 10.21 3.90 -18.05
N ARG A 99 10.81 5.08 -18.22
CA ARG A 99 10.71 6.20 -17.28
C ARG A 99 9.27 6.67 -17.13
N LYS A 100 8.57 6.89 -18.24
CA LYS A 100 7.15 7.31 -18.22
C LYS A 100 6.25 6.26 -17.57
N ALA A 101 6.49 4.98 -17.84
CA ALA A 101 5.75 3.88 -17.23
C ALA A 101 5.98 3.82 -15.70
N SER A 102 7.22 4.06 -15.24
CA SER A 102 7.55 4.12 -13.82
C SER A 102 6.85 5.28 -13.12
N PHE A 103 6.92 6.49 -13.65
CA PHE A 103 6.21 7.65 -13.09
C PHE A 103 4.69 7.48 -13.09
N ALA A 104 4.13 6.87 -14.15
CA ALA A 104 2.70 6.59 -14.21
C ALA A 104 2.24 5.60 -13.14
N MET A 105 3.13 4.76 -12.63
CA MET A 105 2.87 3.86 -11.51
C MET A 105 3.09 4.53 -10.15
N GLU A 106 4.18 5.30 -10.00
CA GLU A 106 4.56 5.92 -8.71
C GLU A 106 3.55 6.95 -8.22
N ILE A 107 3.04 7.82 -9.10
CA ILE A 107 2.12 8.90 -8.71
C ILE A 107 0.81 8.36 -8.11
N PRO A 108 0.07 7.44 -8.75
CA PRO A 108 -1.11 6.83 -8.15
C PRO A 108 -0.79 6.05 -6.87
N SER A 109 0.33 5.34 -6.82
CA SER A 109 0.75 4.57 -5.64
C SER A 109 0.91 5.46 -4.41
N VAL A 110 1.61 6.60 -4.54
CA VAL A 110 1.75 7.59 -3.47
C VAL A 110 0.40 8.17 -3.04
N LEU A 111 -0.49 8.46 -4.00
CA LEU A 111 -1.81 9.02 -3.69
C LEU A 111 -2.68 8.01 -2.91
N TYR A 112 -2.65 6.73 -3.29
CA TYR A 112 -3.34 5.67 -2.55
C TYR A 112 -2.75 5.44 -1.15
N MET A 113 -1.41 5.47 -1.02
CA MET A 113 -0.74 5.38 0.27
C MET A 113 -1.17 6.52 1.22
N LEU A 114 -1.25 7.74 0.71
CA LEU A 114 -1.75 8.90 1.47
C LEU A 114 -3.22 8.70 1.86
N ALA A 115 -4.08 8.25 0.94
CA ALA A 115 -5.48 7.98 1.23
C ALA A 115 -5.63 6.92 2.32
N GLN A 116 -4.85 5.85 2.26
CA GLN A 116 -4.85 4.79 3.26
C GLN A 116 -4.38 5.29 4.63
N PHE A 117 -3.33 6.11 4.66
CA PHE A 117 -2.85 6.73 5.88
C PHE A 117 -3.92 7.63 6.52
N VAL A 118 -4.59 8.47 5.72
CA VAL A 118 -5.67 9.35 6.19
C VAL A 118 -6.84 8.53 6.75
N VAL A 119 -7.30 7.51 6.03
CA VAL A 119 -8.38 6.61 6.50
C VAL A 119 -8.02 5.96 7.82
N ASN A 120 -6.80 5.46 7.94
CA ASN A 120 -6.32 4.80 9.16
C ASN A 120 -6.29 5.76 10.35
N LYS A 121 -5.74 6.96 10.18
CA LYS A 121 -5.69 7.98 11.25
C LYS A 121 -7.07 8.51 11.62
N LEU A 122 -7.95 8.73 10.65
CA LEU A 122 -9.32 9.17 10.90
C LEU A 122 -10.11 8.13 11.71
N THR A 123 -9.96 6.85 11.36
CA THR A 123 -10.60 5.77 12.12
C THR A 123 -10.05 5.67 13.53
N GLY A 124 -8.74 5.82 13.73
CA GLY A 124 -8.14 5.87 15.06
C GLY A 124 -8.68 7.00 15.91
N VAL A 125 -8.78 8.20 15.36
CA VAL A 125 -9.38 9.36 16.02
C VAL A 125 -10.85 9.12 16.35
N ALA A 126 -11.61 8.52 15.43
CA ALA A 126 -13.03 8.20 15.67
C ALA A 126 -13.22 7.20 16.82
N VAL A 127 -12.38 6.16 16.90
CA VAL A 127 -12.41 5.20 18.02
C VAL A 127 -12.06 5.88 19.33
N CYS A 128 -11.02 6.73 19.37
CA CYS A 128 -10.65 7.48 20.56
C CYS A 128 -11.77 8.44 21.00
N ALA A 129 -12.35 9.19 20.09
CA ALA A 129 -13.45 10.11 20.37
C ALA A 129 -14.67 9.36 20.91
N ALA A 130 -15.03 8.23 20.30
CA ALA A 130 -16.14 7.39 20.76
C ALA A 130 -15.89 6.84 22.18
N ALA A 131 -14.68 6.36 22.48
CA ALA A 131 -14.32 5.89 23.82
C ALA A 131 -14.50 6.99 24.88
N ILE A 132 -14.05 8.20 24.57
CA ILE A 132 -14.19 9.37 25.48
C ILE A 132 -15.68 9.74 25.68
N VAL A 133 -16.46 9.79 24.59
CA VAL A 133 -17.90 10.10 24.67
C VAL A 133 -18.65 9.06 25.50
N PHE A 134 -18.37 7.77 25.33
CA PHE A 134 -19.01 6.71 26.10
C PHE A 134 -18.58 6.73 27.59
N TYR A 135 -17.34 7.11 27.87
CA TYR A 135 -16.88 7.31 29.23
C TYR A 135 -17.64 8.46 29.94
N PHE A 136 -17.75 9.63 29.31
CA PHE A 136 -18.49 10.77 29.86
C PHE A 136 -20.00 10.51 29.90
N GLY A 137 -20.53 9.67 29.05
CA GLY A 137 -21.92 9.22 29.08
C GLY A 137 -22.23 8.20 30.20
N GLY A 138 -21.23 7.81 30.98
CA GLY A 138 -21.40 6.86 32.10
C GLY A 138 -21.69 5.42 31.65
N THR A 139 -21.52 5.11 30.34
CA THR A 139 -21.80 3.79 29.80
C THR A 139 -20.58 2.87 29.78
N MET A 140 -19.39 3.41 30.09
CA MET A 140 -18.13 2.68 30.08
C MET A 140 -17.30 3.04 31.32
N GLU A 141 -16.66 2.03 31.92
CA GLU A 141 -15.72 2.23 33.03
C GLU A 141 -14.38 2.79 32.52
N LEU A 142 -13.69 3.56 33.38
CA LEU A 142 -12.40 4.17 33.08
C LEU A 142 -11.37 3.13 32.60
N THR A 143 -11.34 1.96 33.23
CA THR A 143 -10.43 0.86 32.87
C THR A 143 -10.66 0.37 31.45
N ASN A 144 -11.93 0.18 31.07
CA ASN A 144 -12.30 -0.24 29.73
C ASN A 144 -11.98 0.84 28.68
N CYS A 145 -12.21 2.12 29.02
CA CYS A 145 -11.84 3.23 28.15
C CYS A 145 -10.33 3.27 27.88
N LEU A 146 -9.50 3.16 28.91
CA LEU A 146 -8.04 3.12 28.74
C LEU A 146 -7.58 1.90 27.94
N LEU A 147 -8.16 0.74 28.19
CA LEU A 147 -7.85 -0.48 27.46
C LEU A 147 -8.19 -0.34 25.97
N MET A 148 -9.35 0.24 25.65
CA MET A 148 -9.78 0.50 24.27
C MET A 148 -8.86 1.49 23.56
N LEU A 149 -8.38 2.54 24.23
CA LEU A 149 -7.42 3.48 23.67
C LEU A 149 -6.10 2.77 23.32
N ILE A 150 -5.57 1.96 24.22
CA ILE A 150 -4.33 1.20 24.00
C ILE A 150 -4.50 0.21 22.83
N CYS A 151 -5.57 -0.55 22.83
CA CYS A 151 -5.89 -1.50 21.77
C CYS A 151 -6.02 -0.81 20.40
N SER A 152 -6.67 0.35 20.37
CA SER A 152 -6.80 1.17 19.16
C SER A 152 -5.42 1.57 18.61
N PHE A 153 -4.53 2.08 19.43
CA PHE A 153 -3.18 2.45 19.02
C PHE A 153 -2.43 1.26 18.43
N ILE A 154 -2.43 0.12 19.10
CA ILE A 154 -1.73 -1.09 18.63
C ILE A 154 -2.33 -1.59 17.32
N LEU A 155 -3.65 -1.60 17.19
CA LEU A 155 -4.34 -2.05 15.99
C LEU A 155 -3.95 -1.21 14.76
N PHE A 156 -4.00 0.11 14.90
CA PHE A 156 -3.71 1.02 13.79
C PHE A 156 -2.23 1.06 13.43
N GLU A 157 -1.32 0.88 14.39
CA GLU A 157 0.11 0.71 14.11
C GLU A 157 0.39 -0.57 13.31
N GLN A 158 -0.27 -1.67 13.64
CA GLN A 158 -0.14 -2.92 12.89
C GLN A 158 -0.70 -2.81 11.47
N LEU A 159 -1.80 -2.09 11.28
CA LEU A 159 -2.37 -1.84 9.96
C LEU A 159 -1.47 -0.93 9.11
N ASP A 160 -0.88 0.11 9.68
CA ASP A 160 0.10 0.97 8.98
C ASP A 160 1.32 0.16 8.53
N SER A 161 1.82 -0.71 9.40
CA SER A 161 2.94 -1.59 9.06
C SER A 161 2.58 -2.59 7.95
N ALA A 162 1.38 -3.18 8.01
CA ALA A 162 0.93 -4.12 6.98
C ALA A 162 0.70 -3.44 5.62
N GLY A 163 0.20 -2.21 5.61
CA GLY A 163 -0.03 -1.42 4.39
C GLY A 163 1.27 -0.99 3.70
N SER A 164 2.28 -0.59 4.47
CA SER A 164 3.57 -0.12 3.93
C SER A 164 4.42 -1.21 3.27
N PHE A 165 4.16 -2.48 3.57
CA PHE A 165 4.86 -3.63 2.95
C PHE A 165 4.13 -4.21 1.73
N SER A 166 2.94 -3.72 1.40
CA SER A 166 2.14 -4.19 0.26
C SER A 166 2.45 -3.42 -1.04
N SER A 167 3.21 -2.35 -0.97
CA SER A 167 3.75 -1.58 -2.10
C SER A 167 5.20 -1.93 -2.34
#